data_f1821b8a037a615871cf00b93c818065
#
_entry.id   f1821b8a037a615871cf00b93c818065
#
_cell.length_a   1.000
_cell.length_b   1.000
_cell.length_c   1.000
_cell.angle_alpha   90.00
_cell.angle_beta   90.00
_cell.angle_gamma   90.00
#
_symmetry.space_group_name_H-M   'P 1'
#
loop_
_entity.id
_entity.type
_entity.pdbx_description
1 polymer ?
#
loop_
_entity_poly.entity_id
_entity_poly.type
_entity_poly.pdbx_seq_one_letter_code
_entity_poly.pdbx_strand_id
1 'polypeptide(L)'
;MAKTRDMTTGSPTRHLILFCLPIMAGNAFQQLYSLVDSFVVGQVSVDALTAVASAGWLDWLVLSLAVGLAQGFGIQVAQSFGAADYDELHRAVGQSILLSVVTVAVVETIAQLFLWPTLVALEMPQQTIRMTESYLRIIFAGLPLVMGFNLFSGFLRAVGNSTTPLLAMVAASITNIVLDILFVMGLGWGVQGAAIATMCGQCLSCIVCLVAVIRTPVMRIHRRDLRLDKKMCLRLLKLGTPIAFQNLIISIGGLALQRVVNSFRYAFVAGFNAASRLVGLIELAGSSLGNAVGTFAGQNLGAGRIDRVKLGMRRAAQLAVLIGVIVAAVMILFGEGLLSLFITDSDPVKVAETLDVAYLYLVVMSLGLPMLYLLFGYRTTLQGIGDTFIPMISGVVELLMRFLCAVVLPLFMGEWGIYLSEIAAWVGAAVLLIWGYYHRVRQIESKMMAQK
;
A
#
# COMPACT_ATOMS: atom_id res chain seq x y z
N MET A 1 -2.11 -7.76 26.68
CA MET A 1 -1.04 -6.78 26.42
C MET A 1 -0.55 -6.93 24.99
N ALA A 2 -0.43 -5.86 24.23
CA ALA A 2 0.16 -5.89 22.88
C ALA A 2 1.62 -6.34 22.99
N LYS A 3 1.95 -7.47 22.39
CA LYS A 3 3.26 -8.10 22.53
C LYS A 3 4.25 -7.40 21.58
N THR A 4 5.16 -6.59 22.12
CA THR A 4 6.28 -6.03 21.37
C THR A 4 7.29 -7.12 21.01
N ARG A 5 7.96 -6.98 19.85
CA ARG A 5 9.01 -7.93 19.43
C ARG A 5 10.27 -7.17 19.07
N ASP A 6 11.32 -7.43 19.81
CA ASP A 6 12.67 -7.00 19.46
C ASP A 6 13.20 -7.89 18.32
N MET A 7 13.52 -7.28 17.19
CA MET A 7 14.08 -7.96 16.02
C MET A 7 15.61 -7.83 15.93
N THR A 8 16.24 -7.18 16.93
CA THR A 8 17.70 -7.01 16.94
C THR A 8 18.42 -8.27 17.38
N THR A 9 17.71 -9.26 17.92
CA THR A 9 18.25 -10.56 18.34
C THR A 9 17.53 -11.72 17.64
N GLY A 10 18.06 -12.93 17.73
CA GLY A 10 17.42 -14.14 17.17
C GLY A 10 17.53 -14.28 15.64
N SER A 11 16.79 -15.22 15.07
CA SER A 11 16.84 -15.57 13.63
C SER A 11 16.09 -14.54 12.77
N PRO A 12 16.76 -13.87 11.79
CA PRO A 12 16.11 -12.94 10.88
C PRO A 12 14.96 -13.57 10.09
N THR A 13 15.15 -14.75 9.54
CA THR A 13 14.13 -15.47 8.75
C THR A 13 12.85 -15.69 9.56
N ARG A 14 12.99 -16.14 10.83
CA ARG A 14 11.85 -16.36 11.71
C ARG A 14 11.10 -15.05 12.00
N HIS A 15 11.84 -13.96 12.25
CA HIS A 15 11.24 -12.64 12.46
C HIS A 15 10.46 -12.17 11.22
N LEU A 16 11.07 -12.28 10.03
CA LEU A 16 10.43 -11.86 8.78
C LEU A 16 9.14 -12.63 8.51
N ILE A 17 9.16 -13.97 8.61
CA ILE A 17 7.97 -14.80 8.36
C ILE A 17 6.87 -14.51 9.37
N LEU A 18 7.18 -14.57 10.67
CA LEU A 18 6.18 -14.37 11.74
C LEU A 18 5.61 -12.94 11.77
N PHE A 19 6.31 -11.98 11.20
CA PHE A 19 5.84 -10.60 11.11
C PHE A 19 5.09 -10.32 9.80
N CYS A 20 5.52 -10.93 8.69
CA CYS A 20 4.88 -10.81 7.38
C CYS A 20 3.48 -11.44 7.35
N LEU A 21 3.31 -12.65 7.90
CA LEU A 21 2.06 -13.39 7.83
C LEU A 21 0.84 -12.62 8.36
N PRO A 22 0.89 -11.96 9.55
CA PRO A 22 -0.23 -11.14 10.01
C PRO A 22 -0.51 -9.93 9.10
N ILE A 23 0.53 -9.29 8.54
CA ILE A 23 0.35 -8.17 7.61
C ILE A 23 -0.36 -8.64 6.36
N MET A 24 0.11 -9.75 5.77
CA MET A 24 -0.48 -10.35 4.58
C MET A 24 -1.95 -10.74 4.81
N ALA A 25 -2.25 -11.39 5.93
CA ALA A 25 -3.62 -11.74 6.28
C ALA A 25 -4.51 -10.50 6.44
N GLY A 26 -4.02 -9.44 7.12
CA GLY A 26 -4.76 -8.18 7.25
C GLY A 26 -5.06 -7.53 5.89
N ASN A 27 -4.07 -7.45 5.01
CA ASN A 27 -4.26 -6.91 3.67
C ASN A 27 -5.23 -7.77 2.83
N ALA A 28 -5.20 -9.11 2.99
CA ALA A 28 -6.15 -10.00 2.33
C ALA A 28 -7.59 -9.78 2.80
N PHE A 29 -7.81 -9.61 4.12
CA PHE A 29 -9.13 -9.23 4.65
C PHE A 29 -9.59 -7.87 4.11
N GLN A 30 -8.69 -6.91 3.96
CA GLN A 30 -8.98 -5.62 3.36
C GLN A 30 -9.46 -5.75 1.91
N GLN A 31 -8.82 -6.59 1.11
CA GLN A 31 -9.26 -6.85 -0.27
C GLN A 31 -10.60 -7.56 -0.33
N LEU A 32 -10.84 -8.51 0.59
CA LEU A 32 -12.11 -9.22 0.65
C LEU A 32 -13.29 -8.28 0.94
N TYR A 33 -13.16 -7.39 1.94
CA TYR A 33 -14.27 -6.47 2.22
C TYR A 33 -14.49 -5.48 1.07
N SER A 34 -13.45 -5.01 0.38
CA SER A 34 -13.58 -4.14 -0.79
C SER A 34 -14.34 -4.81 -1.94
N LEU A 35 -14.18 -6.13 -2.12
CA LEU A 35 -14.95 -6.89 -3.08
C LEU A 35 -16.44 -7.01 -2.66
N VAL A 36 -16.69 -7.26 -1.37
CA VAL A 36 -18.06 -7.34 -0.83
C VAL A 36 -18.75 -5.98 -0.92
N ASP A 37 -18.08 -4.89 -0.58
CA ASP A 37 -18.59 -3.52 -0.71
C ASP A 37 -19.00 -3.23 -2.16
N SER A 38 -18.13 -3.53 -3.13
CA SER A 38 -18.45 -3.39 -4.56
C SER A 38 -19.64 -4.24 -4.98
N PHE A 39 -19.78 -5.45 -4.45
CA PHE A 39 -20.93 -6.32 -4.71
C PHE A 39 -22.23 -5.74 -4.14
N VAL A 40 -22.22 -5.29 -2.89
CA VAL A 40 -23.39 -4.72 -2.22
C VAL A 40 -23.86 -3.43 -2.92
N VAL A 41 -22.91 -2.54 -3.27
CA VAL A 41 -23.23 -1.32 -4.05
C VAL A 41 -23.79 -1.65 -5.43
N GLY A 42 -23.26 -2.71 -6.08
CA GLY A 42 -23.76 -3.19 -7.37
C GLY A 42 -25.22 -3.68 -7.34
N GLN A 43 -25.73 -4.12 -6.18
CA GLN A 43 -27.13 -4.49 -6.03
C GLN A 43 -28.08 -3.27 -6.01
N VAL A 44 -27.57 -2.07 -5.75
CA VAL A 44 -28.40 -0.83 -5.76
C VAL A 44 -28.70 -0.41 -7.19
N SER A 45 -27.67 -0.17 -7.99
CA SER A 45 -27.77 0.15 -9.42
C SER A 45 -26.41 0.10 -10.11
N VAL A 46 -26.43 -0.01 -11.44
CA VAL A 46 -25.21 0.10 -12.26
C VAL A 46 -24.56 1.49 -12.10
N ASP A 47 -25.38 2.55 -11.97
CA ASP A 47 -24.88 3.91 -11.77
C ASP A 47 -24.19 4.08 -10.42
N ALA A 48 -24.70 3.44 -9.35
CA ALA A 48 -24.08 3.45 -8.04
C ALA A 48 -22.73 2.75 -8.06
N LEU A 49 -22.64 1.58 -8.70
CA LEU A 49 -21.38 0.85 -8.86
C LEU A 49 -20.35 1.68 -9.67
N THR A 50 -20.80 2.29 -10.76
CA THR A 50 -19.96 3.16 -11.60
C THR A 50 -19.47 4.38 -10.84
N ALA A 51 -20.33 4.98 -10.01
CA ALA A 51 -19.96 6.13 -9.19
C ALA A 51 -18.85 5.78 -8.18
N VAL A 52 -18.99 4.66 -7.45
CA VAL A 52 -17.99 4.20 -6.47
C VAL A 52 -16.70 3.76 -7.15
N ALA A 53 -16.77 3.04 -8.26
CA ALA A 53 -15.59 2.63 -9.03
C ALA A 53 -14.80 3.83 -9.54
N SER A 54 -15.48 4.86 -10.06
CA SER A 54 -14.84 6.10 -10.53
C SER A 54 -14.26 6.93 -9.38
N ALA A 55 -14.90 6.91 -8.20
CA ALA A 55 -14.41 7.55 -7.00
C ALA A 55 -13.06 6.98 -6.52
N GLY A 56 -12.84 5.66 -6.73
CA GLY A 56 -11.69 4.95 -6.18
C GLY A 56 -10.33 5.53 -6.58
N TRP A 57 -10.20 6.08 -7.79
CA TRP A 57 -8.93 6.71 -8.22
C TRP A 57 -8.63 8.01 -7.50
N LEU A 58 -9.65 8.85 -7.27
CA LEU A 58 -9.49 10.11 -6.52
C LEU A 58 -9.23 9.83 -5.04
N ASP A 59 -9.94 8.87 -4.49
CA ASP A 59 -9.73 8.40 -3.12
C ASP A 59 -8.29 7.92 -2.92
N TRP A 60 -7.81 7.01 -3.79
CA TRP A 60 -6.44 6.51 -3.71
C TRP A 60 -5.39 7.61 -3.83
N LEU A 61 -5.61 8.60 -4.69
CA LEU A 61 -4.70 9.74 -4.84
C LEU A 61 -4.55 10.53 -3.53
N VAL A 62 -5.66 10.83 -2.87
CA VAL A 62 -5.67 11.59 -1.59
C VAL A 62 -5.09 10.74 -0.47
N LEU A 63 -5.48 9.46 -0.38
CA LEU A 63 -4.99 8.54 0.65
C LEU A 63 -3.51 8.24 0.53
N SER A 64 -2.96 8.19 -0.68
CA SER A 64 -1.54 7.88 -0.92
C SER A 64 -0.59 8.84 -0.19
N LEU A 65 -0.97 10.12 -0.07
CA LEU A 65 -0.23 11.13 0.68
C LEU A 65 -0.22 10.82 2.20
N ALA A 66 -1.40 10.57 2.76
CA ALA A 66 -1.55 10.26 4.19
C ALA A 66 -0.81 8.97 4.56
N VAL A 67 -1.00 7.92 3.76
CA VAL A 67 -0.35 6.61 3.97
C VAL A 67 1.17 6.73 3.88
N GLY A 68 1.70 7.44 2.88
CA GLY A 68 3.14 7.63 2.68
C GLY A 68 3.79 8.39 3.84
N LEU A 69 3.16 9.45 4.34
CA LEU A 69 3.65 10.17 5.51
C LEU A 69 3.64 9.30 6.76
N ALA A 70 2.54 8.58 7.03
CA ALA A 70 2.45 7.66 8.17
C ALA A 70 3.53 6.57 8.13
N GLN A 71 3.82 6.01 6.94
CA GLN A 71 4.91 5.03 6.75
C GLN A 71 6.27 5.63 7.11
N GLY A 72 6.56 6.86 6.64
CA GLY A 72 7.81 7.54 6.94
C GLY A 72 7.98 7.84 8.43
N PHE A 73 6.92 8.23 9.13
CA PHE A 73 6.94 8.45 10.57
C PHE A 73 7.24 7.16 11.34
N GLY A 74 6.68 6.03 10.89
CA GLY A 74 6.95 4.71 11.45
C GLY A 74 8.43 4.30 11.38
N ILE A 75 9.19 4.77 10.38
CA ILE A 75 10.62 4.48 10.24
C ILE A 75 11.41 5.05 11.44
N GLN A 76 11.16 6.31 11.81
CA GLN A 76 11.83 6.94 12.95
C GLN A 76 11.53 6.20 14.24
N VAL A 77 10.25 5.81 14.43
CA VAL A 77 9.83 5.04 15.62
C VAL A 77 10.55 3.68 15.67
N ALA A 78 10.68 2.99 14.54
CA ALA A 78 11.39 1.70 14.49
C ALA A 78 12.89 1.84 14.79
N GLN A 79 13.53 2.90 14.29
CA GLN A 79 14.95 3.20 14.59
C GLN A 79 15.16 3.54 16.05
N SER A 80 14.33 4.43 16.63
CA SER A 80 14.42 4.80 18.06
C SER A 80 14.14 3.60 18.98
N PHE A 81 13.19 2.73 18.60
CA PHE A 81 12.92 1.49 19.33
C PHE A 81 14.12 0.54 19.30
N GLY A 82 14.73 0.35 18.12
CA GLY A 82 15.92 -0.48 17.99
C GLY A 82 17.14 0.05 18.75
N ALA A 83 17.27 1.37 18.85
CA ALA A 83 18.31 2.05 19.62
C ALA A 83 18.07 1.97 21.15
N ALA A 84 16.91 1.49 21.59
CA ALA A 84 16.42 1.58 22.96
C ALA A 84 16.36 3.02 23.50
N ASP A 85 16.31 4.03 22.60
CA ASP A 85 16.13 5.44 22.96
C ASP A 85 14.62 5.76 23.03
N TYR A 86 14.06 5.51 24.20
CA TYR A 86 12.63 5.69 24.43
C TYR A 86 12.22 7.16 24.53
N ASP A 87 13.14 8.06 24.94
CA ASP A 87 12.85 9.50 24.95
C ASP A 87 12.75 10.05 23.52
N GLU A 88 13.63 9.60 22.61
CA GLU A 88 13.51 9.94 21.17
C GLU A 88 12.25 9.30 20.56
N LEU A 89 11.92 8.06 20.93
CA LEU A 89 10.72 7.36 20.48
C LEU A 89 9.45 8.13 20.87
N HIS A 90 9.33 8.54 22.14
CA HIS A 90 8.16 9.30 22.63
C HIS A 90 8.01 10.63 21.89
N ARG A 91 9.13 11.37 21.68
CA ARG A 91 9.14 12.59 20.87
C ARG A 91 8.71 12.31 19.43
N ALA A 92 9.25 11.25 18.79
CA ALA A 92 8.87 10.89 17.43
C ALA A 92 7.37 10.57 17.32
N VAL A 93 6.81 9.79 18.25
CA VAL A 93 5.37 9.49 18.29
C VAL A 93 4.54 10.77 18.50
N GLY A 94 4.90 11.62 19.46
CA GLY A 94 4.20 12.89 19.74
C GLY A 94 4.20 13.83 18.53
N GLN A 95 5.37 14.05 17.91
CA GLN A 95 5.48 14.93 16.73
C GLN A 95 4.78 14.34 15.51
N SER A 96 4.78 13.01 15.34
CA SER A 96 4.04 12.34 14.27
C SER A 96 2.54 12.59 14.39
N ILE A 97 1.97 12.55 15.59
CA ILE A 97 0.56 12.86 15.84
C ILE A 97 0.26 14.31 15.46
N LEU A 98 1.09 15.27 15.91
CA LEU A 98 0.90 16.69 15.57
C LEU A 98 0.96 16.93 14.07
N LEU A 99 1.98 16.37 13.39
CA LEU A 99 2.11 16.49 11.94
C LEU A 99 0.94 15.85 11.21
N SER A 100 0.44 14.70 11.70
CA SER A 100 -0.72 14.02 11.11
C SER A 100 -1.98 14.87 11.21
N VAL A 101 -2.24 15.51 12.35
CA VAL A 101 -3.39 16.44 12.51
C VAL A 101 -3.31 17.59 11.51
N VAL A 102 -2.13 18.22 11.39
CA VAL A 102 -1.93 19.32 10.44
C VAL A 102 -2.10 18.84 8.99
N THR A 103 -1.50 17.69 8.65
CA THR A 103 -1.59 17.12 7.31
C THR A 103 -3.04 16.81 6.94
N VAL A 104 -3.77 16.16 7.83
CA VAL A 104 -5.18 15.83 7.61
C VAL A 104 -5.99 17.08 7.42
N ALA A 105 -5.85 18.10 8.31
CA ALA A 105 -6.58 19.35 8.19
C ALA A 105 -6.35 20.04 6.84
N VAL A 106 -5.10 20.06 6.35
CA VAL A 106 -4.76 20.67 5.06
C VAL A 106 -5.29 19.82 3.89
N VAL A 107 -5.00 18.53 3.88
CA VAL A 107 -5.37 17.65 2.75
C VAL A 107 -6.88 17.51 2.65
N GLU A 108 -7.58 17.31 3.77
CA GLU A 108 -9.04 17.22 3.79
C GLU A 108 -9.69 18.53 3.32
N THR A 109 -9.22 19.69 3.80
CA THR A 109 -9.74 20.98 3.37
C THR A 109 -9.57 21.17 1.86
N ILE A 110 -8.37 20.89 1.32
CA ILE A 110 -8.12 20.98 -0.12
C ILE A 110 -9.01 19.98 -0.88
N ALA A 111 -9.07 18.72 -0.45
CA ALA A 111 -9.87 17.69 -1.09
C ALA A 111 -11.36 18.08 -1.12
N GLN A 112 -11.93 18.56 -0.01
CA GLN A 112 -13.33 18.97 0.08
C GLN A 112 -13.65 20.21 -0.77
N LEU A 113 -12.75 21.20 -0.80
CA LEU A 113 -12.95 22.45 -1.58
C LEU A 113 -12.86 22.20 -3.08
N PHE A 114 -11.89 21.39 -3.50
CA PHE A 114 -11.63 21.14 -4.93
C PHE A 114 -12.34 19.91 -5.50
N LEU A 115 -13.11 19.17 -4.68
CA LEU A 115 -13.79 17.96 -5.14
C LEU A 115 -14.68 18.23 -6.35
N TRP A 116 -15.65 19.15 -6.23
CA TRP A 116 -16.57 19.45 -7.31
C TRP A 116 -15.88 19.96 -8.60
N PRO A 117 -14.98 20.96 -8.53
CA PRO A 117 -14.21 21.37 -9.71
C PRO A 117 -13.45 20.23 -10.37
N THR A 118 -12.88 19.31 -9.56
CA THR A 118 -12.13 18.16 -10.07
C THR A 118 -13.05 17.17 -10.79
N LEU A 119 -14.21 16.86 -10.25
CA LEU A 119 -15.18 15.95 -10.89
C LEU A 119 -15.68 16.52 -12.23
N VAL A 120 -15.92 17.83 -12.30
CA VAL A 120 -16.30 18.52 -13.55
C VAL A 120 -15.15 18.51 -14.55
N ALA A 121 -13.92 18.79 -14.12
CA ALA A 121 -12.74 18.78 -14.99
C ALA A 121 -12.40 17.39 -15.54
N LEU A 122 -12.81 16.32 -14.82
CA LEU A 122 -12.68 14.92 -15.27
C LEU A 122 -13.83 14.49 -16.19
N GLU A 123 -14.74 15.39 -16.55
CA GLU A 123 -15.89 15.12 -17.42
C GLU A 123 -16.73 13.93 -16.95
N MET A 124 -16.94 13.83 -15.63
CA MET A 124 -17.73 12.74 -15.04
C MET A 124 -19.16 12.74 -15.58
N PRO A 125 -19.75 11.56 -15.91
CA PRO A 125 -21.11 11.47 -16.44
C PRO A 125 -22.13 12.14 -15.49
N GLN A 126 -23.06 12.90 -16.05
CA GLN A 126 -24.06 13.65 -15.26
C GLN A 126 -24.93 12.75 -14.38
N GLN A 127 -25.16 11.48 -14.80
CA GLN A 127 -25.94 10.49 -14.04
C GLN A 127 -25.25 10.08 -12.74
N THR A 128 -23.91 10.01 -12.73
CA THR A 128 -23.12 9.48 -11.60
C THR A 128 -22.40 10.54 -10.78
N ILE A 129 -22.15 11.74 -11.32
CA ILE A 129 -21.33 12.79 -10.68
C ILE A 129 -21.82 13.17 -9.26
N ARG A 130 -23.15 13.27 -9.05
CA ARG A 130 -23.69 13.58 -7.72
C ARG A 130 -23.54 12.44 -6.73
N MET A 131 -23.63 11.19 -7.19
CA MET A 131 -23.40 10.02 -6.36
C MET A 131 -21.91 9.93 -5.98
N THR A 132 -21.01 10.15 -6.95
CA THR A 132 -19.55 10.19 -6.73
C THR A 132 -19.18 11.31 -5.76
N GLU A 133 -19.74 12.51 -5.92
CA GLU A 133 -19.52 13.63 -5.01
C GLU A 133 -19.94 13.28 -3.58
N SER A 134 -21.16 12.77 -3.39
CA SER A 134 -21.69 12.46 -2.05
C SER A 134 -20.89 11.36 -1.37
N TYR A 135 -20.45 10.35 -2.12
CA TYR A 135 -19.57 9.28 -1.64
C TYR A 135 -18.20 9.84 -1.18
N LEU A 136 -17.51 10.57 -2.06
CA LEU A 136 -16.18 11.11 -1.77
C LEU A 136 -16.18 12.15 -0.65
N ARG A 137 -17.24 12.94 -0.49
CA ARG A 137 -17.34 13.87 0.64
C ARG A 137 -17.31 13.15 1.99
N ILE A 138 -18.00 12.02 2.09
CA ILE A 138 -18.01 11.20 3.31
C ILE A 138 -16.64 10.53 3.52
N ILE A 139 -16.05 9.96 2.46
CA ILE A 139 -14.73 9.34 2.51
C ILE A 139 -13.65 10.35 2.95
N PHE A 140 -13.63 11.54 2.35
CA PHE A 140 -12.66 12.59 2.70
C PHE A 140 -12.88 13.15 4.11
N ALA A 141 -14.13 13.28 4.57
CA ALA A 141 -14.40 13.62 5.97
C ALA A 141 -13.90 12.55 6.96
N GLY A 142 -13.75 11.30 6.49
CA GLY A 142 -13.15 10.20 7.23
C GLY A 142 -11.62 10.13 7.18
N LEU A 143 -10.93 11.03 6.46
CA LEU A 143 -9.47 11.04 6.34
C LEU A 143 -8.72 11.04 7.69
N PRO A 144 -9.20 11.72 8.76
CA PRO A 144 -8.61 11.60 10.09
C PRO A 144 -8.56 10.18 10.63
N LEU A 145 -9.59 9.37 10.35
CA LEU A 145 -9.70 7.97 10.81
C LEU A 145 -8.71 7.09 10.05
N VAL A 146 -8.62 7.27 8.73
CA VAL A 146 -7.69 6.54 7.88
C VAL A 146 -6.24 6.88 8.23
N MET A 147 -5.92 8.16 8.40
CA MET A 147 -4.59 8.60 8.85
C MET A 147 -4.27 8.05 10.23
N GLY A 148 -5.21 8.12 11.17
CA GLY A 148 -5.06 7.59 12.53
C GLY A 148 -4.78 6.08 12.52
N PHE A 149 -5.55 5.29 11.76
CA PHE A 149 -5.29 3.86 11.61
C PHE A 149 -3.90 3.58 11.05
N ASN A 150 -3.51 4.23 9.95
CA ASN A 150 -2.20 4.03 9.33
C ASN A 150 -1.06 4.42 10.27
N LEU A 151 -1.20 5.53 10.99
CA LEU A 151 -0.22 6.02 11.95
C LEU A 151 -0.06 5.05 13.13
N PHE A 152 -1.16 4.71 13.82
CA PHE A 152 -1.10 3.85 15.01
C PHE A 152 -0.72 2.41 14.66
N SER A 153 -1.23 1.87 13.55
CA SER A 153 -0.78 0.57 13.06
C SER A 153 0.69 0.58 12.66
N GLY A 154 1.17 1.69 12.07
CA GLY A 154 2.58 1.92 11.76
C GLY A 154 3.45 1.89 13.02
N PHE A 155 3.04 2.56 14.11
CA PHE A 155 3.75 2.54 15.39
C PHE A 155 3.79 1.14 16.01
N LEU A 156 2.66 0.43 16.00
CA LEU A 156 2.62 -0.96 16.49
C LEU A 156 3.56 -1.85 15.68
N ARG A 157 3.55 -1.72 14.36
CA ARG A 157 4.50 -2.45 13.50
C ARG A 157 5.95 -2.06 13.80
N ALA A 158 6.25 -0.78 14.01
CA ALA A 158 7.58 -0.29 14.32
C ALA A 158 8.20 -0.96 15.57
N VAL A 159 7.38 -1.27 16.58
CA VAL A 159 7.82 -2.03 17.79
C VAL A 159 7.63 -3.54 17.67
N GLY A 160 7.39 -4.05 16.45
CA GLY A 160 7.32 -5.48 16.18
C GLY A 160 5.97 -6.15 16.45
N ASN A 161 4.89 -5.39 16.60
CA ASN A 161 3.53 -5.92 16.76
C ASN A 161 2.74 -5.79 15.44
N SER A 162 2.66 -6.87 14.67
CA SER A 162 1.84 -6.95 13.46
C SER A 162 0.47 -7.61 13.70
N THR A 163 0.29 -8.28 14.84
CA THR A 163 -0.95 -9.02 15.14
C THR A 163 -2.11 -8.09 15.51
N THR A 164 -1.85 -7.03 16.28
CA THR A 164 -2.91 -6.09 16.66
C THR A 164 -3.49 -5.33 15.47
N PRO A 165 -2.70 -4.78 14.52
CA PRO A 165 -3.23 -4.25 13.28
C PRO A 165 -4.05 -5.26 12.46
N LEU A 166 -3.62 -6.53 12.39
CA LEU A 166 -4.42 -7.59 11.76
C LEU A 166 -5.81 -7.72 12.42
N LEU A 167 -5.85 -7.85 13.75
CA LEU A 167 -7.13 -7.99 14.45
C LEU A 167 -8.03 -6.77 14.27
N ALA A 168 -7.43 -5.56 14.24
CA ALA A 168 -8.16 -4.33 13.95
C ALA A 168 -8.76 -4.35 12.54
N MET A 169 -8.02 -4.81 11.53
CA MET A 169 -8.51 -4.92 10.15
C MET A 169 -9.61 -5.98 10.01
N VAL A 170 -9.47 -7.14 10.66
CA VAL A 170 -10.51 -8.18 10.65
C VAL A 170 -11.80 -7.65 11.28
N ALA A 171 -11.71 -6.99 12.44
CA ALA A 171 -12.88 -6.40 13.09
C ALA A 171 -13.51 -5.31 12.21
N ALA A 172 -12.70 -4.44 11.59
CA ALA A 172 -13.18 -3.41 10.67
C ALA A 172 -13.88 -4.01 9.45
N SER A 173 -13.30 -5.06 8.84
CA SER A 173 -13.88 -5.73 7.68
C SER A 173 -15.23 -6.36 7.99
N ILE A 174 -15.35 -7.05 9.12
CA ILE A 174 -16.63 -7.64 9.56
C ILE A 174 -17.66 -6.53 9.81
N THR A 175 -17.27 -5.46 10.50
CA THR A 175 -18.15 -4.32 10.79
C THR A 175 -18.60 -3.64 9.51
N ASN A 176 -17.70 -3.38 8.56
CA ASN A 176 -18.04 -2.80 7.28
C ASN A 176 -19.06 -3.66 6.53
N ILE A 177 -18.82 -4.97 6.35
CA ILE A 177 -19.73 -5.88 5.64
C ILE A 177 -21.14 -5.88 6.28
N VAL A 178 -21.21 -5.96 7.61
CA VAL A 178 -22.50 -5.96 8.32
C VAL A 178 -23.22 -4.62 8.11
N LEU A 179 -22.50 -3.51 8.20
CA LEU A 179 -23.08 -2.17 8.02
C LEU A 179 -23.41 -1.87 6.56
N ASP A 180 -22.66 -2.38 5.58
CA ASP A 180 -23.01 -2.28 4.16
C ASP A 180 -24.36 -2.94 3.89
N ILE A 181 -24.57 -4.17 4.36
CA ILE A 181 -25.84 -4.86 4.22
C ILE A 181 -26.96 -4.06 4.90
N LEU A 182 -26.72 -3.54 6.11
CA LEU A 182 -27.71 -2.78 6.86
C LEU A 182 -28.04 -1.45 6.20
N PHE A 183 -27.03 -0.63 5.86
CA PHE A 183 -27.24 0.74 5.39
C PHE A 183 -27.63 0.78 3.92
N VAL A 184 -27.01 -0.06 3.08
CA VAL A 184 -27.26 -0.06 1.64
C VAL A 184 -28.52 -0.84 1.31
N MET A 185 -28.64 -2.10 1.78
CA MET A 185 -29.76 -2.98 1.43
C MET A 185 -30.93 -2.81 2.39
N GLY A 186 -30.70 -2.67 3.70
CA GLY A 186 -31.76 -2.58 4.72
C GLY A 186 -32.40 -1.20 4.79
N LEU A 187 -31.58 -0.13 4.85
CA LEU A 187 -32.07 1.25 4.99
C LEU A 187 -32.18 2.00 3.64
N GLY A 188 -31.66 1.45 2.55
CA GLY A 188 -31.73 2.06 1.23
C GLY A 188 -30.89 3.35 1.05
N TRP A 189 -29.83 3.54 1.84
CA TRP A 189 -29.00 4.75 1.77
C TRP A 189 -28.04 4.79 0.56
N GLY A 190 -28.05 3.76 -0.28
CA GLY A 190 -27.27 3.70 -1.52
C GLY A 190 -25.76 3.92 -1.29
N VAL A 191 -25.12 4.68 -2.17
CA VAL A 191 -23.67 4.94 -2.11
C VAL A 191 -23.22 5.65 -0.84
N GLN A 192 -24.08 6.48 -0.23
CA GLN A 192 -23.76 7.15 1.04
C GLN A 192 -23.70 6.13 2.18
N GLY A 193 -24.59 5.12 2.17
CA GLY A 193 -24.57 4.03 3.13
C GLY A 193 -23.26 3.25 3.11
N ALA A 194 -22.77 2.92 1.92
CA ALA A 194 -21.49 2.25 1.73
C ALA A 194 -20.30 3.10 2.24
N ALA A 195 -20.28 4.41 1.93
CA ALA A 195 -19.26 5.32 2.44
C ALA A 195 -19.27 5.39 3.97
N ILE A 196 -20.43 5.50 4.60
CA ILE A 196 -20.58 5.54 6.07
C ILE A 196 -20.14 4.22 6.69
N ALA A 197 -20.53 3.08 6.14
CA ALA A 197 -20.13 1.76 6.62
C ALA A 197 -18.60 1.59 6.58
N THR A 198 -17.96 2.02 5.48
CA THR A 198 -16.49 2.03 5.34
C THR A 198 -15.85 2.90 6.42
N MET A 199 -16.37 4.09 6.67
CA MET A 199 -15.83 4.98 7.72
C MET A 199 -16.06 4.44 9.13
N CYS A 200 -17.17 3.75 9.40
CA CYS A 200 -17.38 3.05 10.67
C CYS A 200 -16.33 1.93 10.88
N GLY A 201 -16.04 1.15 9.86
CA GLY A 201 -14.95 0.16 9.89
C GLY A 201 -13.59 0.80 10.17
N GLN A 202 -13.26 1.89 9.47
CA GLN A 202 -12.01 2.64 9.69
C GLN A 202 -11.94 3.24 11.10
N CYS A 203 -13.06 3.75 11.63
CA CYS A 203 -13.15 4.25 13.00
C CYS A 203 -12.82 3.15 14.02
N LEU A 204 -13.42 1.98 13.87
CA LEU A 204 -13.16 0.85 14.76
C LEU A 204 -11.69 0.42 14.71
N SER A 205 -11.11 0.28 13.51
CA SER A 205 -9.70 -0.10 13.37
C SER A 205 -8.75 0.95 13.96
N CYS A 206 -9.05 2.23 13.77
CA CYS A 206 -8.30 3.34 14.37
C CYS A 206 -8.36 3.28 15.91
N ILE A 207 -9.56 3.10 16.49
CA ILE A 207 -9.74 3.02 17.94
C ILE A 207 -8.99 1.81 18.51
N VAL A 208 -9.10 0.64 17.90
CA VAL A 208 -8.40 -0.58 18.35
C VAL A 208 -6.89 -0.36 18.36
N CYS A 209 -6.32 0.21 17.30
CA CYS A 209 -4.88 0.49 17.21
C CYS A 209 -4.46 1.60 18.20
N LEU A 210 -5.25 2.65 18.37
CA LEU A 210 -4.99 3.73 19.35
C LEU A 210 -4.96 3.17 20.78
N VAL A 211 -5.96 2.37 21.15
CA VAL A 211 -6.03 1.73 22.50
C VAL A 211 -4.81 0.84 22.72
N ALA A 212 -4.40 0.10 21.69
CA ALA A 212 -3.20 -0.75 21.76
C ALA A 212 -1.92 0.07 21.93
N VAL A 213 -1.76 1.21 21.23
CA VAL A 213 -0.63 2.13 21.40
C VAL A 213 -0.60 2.68 22.84
N ILE A 214 -1.74 3.17 23.37
CA ILE A 214 -1.83 3.71 24.73
C ILE A 214 -1.48 2.63 25.79
N ARG A 215 -1.88 1.38 25.54
CA ARG A 215 -1.61 0.25 26.45
C ARG A 215 -0.21 -0.34 26.31
N THR A 216 0.57 0.10 25.32
CA THR A 216 1.95 -0.35 25.12
C THR A 216 2.90 0.54 25.92
N PRO A 217 3.56 0.02 27.00
CA PRO A 217 4.33 0.86 27.93
C PRO A 217 5.42 1.68 27.24
N VAL A 218 6.09 1.11 26.23
CA VAL A 218 7.19 1.73 25.47
C VAL A 218 6.71 2.93 24.63
N MET A 219 5.39 3.11 24.43
CA MET A 219 4.81 4.18 23.60
C MET A 219 4.03 5.22 24.43
N ARG A 220 4.17 5.19 25.76
CA ARG A 220 3.47 6.16 26.60
C ARG A 220 3.96 7.57 26.34
N ILE A 221 3.08 8.39 25.77
CA ILE A 221 3.34 9.81 25.49
C ILE A 221 3.04 10.63 26.72
N HIS A 222 3.92 11.57 27.03
CA HIS A 222 3.71 12.59 28.06
C HIS A 222 3.37 13.94 27.41
N ARG A 223 2.75 14.84 28.16
CA ARG A 223 2.42 16.20 27.64
C ARG A 223 3.64 16.95 27.11
N ARG A 224 4.83 16.69 27.64
CA ARG A 224 6.09 17.27 27.15
C ARG A 224 6.42 16.86 25.70
N ASP A 225 6.03 15.64 25.31
CA ASP A 225 6.37 15.07 24.00
C ASP A 225 5.48 15.64 22.86
N LEU A 226 4.38 16.31 23.24
CA LEU A 226 3.51 17.06 22.35
C LEU A 226 3.95 18.52 22.16
N ARG A 227 5.01 18.99 22.84
CA ARG A 227 5.58 20.30 22.57
C ARG A 227 6.31 20.25 21.23
N LEU A 228 6.10 21.27 20.38
CA LEU A 228 6.66 21.33 19.04
C LEU A 228 8.20 21.25 19.05
N ASP A 229 8.73 20.17 18.51
CA ASP A 229 10.15 19.97 18.25
C ASP A 229 10.42 20.08 16.74
N LYS A 230 10.87 21.27 16.31
CA LYS A 230 11.16 21.55 14.89
C LYS A 230 12.16 20.58 14.27
N LYS A 231 13.17 20.13 15.05
CA LYS A 231 14.19 19.21 14.54
C LYS A 231 13.59 17.82 14.25
N MET A 232 12.76 17.31 15.18
CA MET A 232 12.07 16.05 15.01
C MET A 232 11.03 16.15 13.87
N CYS A 233 10.24 17.21 13.81
CA CYS A 233 9.30 17.46 12.72
C CYS A 233 9.97 17.43 11.35
N LEU A 234 11.10 18.15 11.19
CA LEU A 234 11.86 18.14 9.93
C LEU A 234 12.39 16.76 9.57
N ARG A 235 12.84 15.99 10.58
CA ARG A 235 13.32 14.62 10.36
C ARG A 235 12.18 13.71 9.89
N LEU A 236 11.02 13.78 10.52
CA LEU A 236 9.83 13.02 10.14
C LEU A 236 9.36 13.38 8.74
N LEU A 237 9.27 14.66 8.41
CA LEU A 237 8.90 15.12 7.07
C LEU A 237 9.93 14.70 6.02
N LYS A 238 11.22 14.75 6.33
CA LYS A 238 12.27 14.26 5.42
C LYS A 238 12.15 12.77 5.11
N LEU A 239 11.64 11.98 6.05
CA LEU A 239 11.38 10.55 5.83
C LEU A 239 10.05 10.31 5.12
N GLY A 240 8.98 11.02 5.54
CA GLY A 240 7.62 10.75 5.06
C GLY A 240 7.32 11.37 3.70
N THR A 241 7.77 12.61 3.45
CA THR A 241 7.44 13.31 2.20
C THR A 241 7.91 12.57 0.93
N PRO A 242 9.15 12.05 0.85
CA PRO A 242 9.55 11.30 -0.34
C PRO A 242 8.72 10.02 -0.55
N ILE A 243 8.27 9.34 0.53
CA ILE A 243 7.42 8.16 0.42
C ILE A 243 6.03 8.54 -0.08
N ALA A 244 5.46 9.64 0.42
CA ALA A 244 4.19 10.15 -0.05
C ALA A 244 4.23 10.50 -1.54
N PHE A 245 5.29 11.20 -1.99
CA PHE A 245 5.50 11.49 -3.42
C PHE A 245 5.71 10.22 -4.24
N GLN A 246 6.45 9.24 -3.73
CA GLN A 246 6.62 7.95 -4.38
C GLN A 246 5.28 7.26 -4.64
N ASN A 247 4.42 7.17 -3.62
CA ASN A 247 3.10 6.56 -3.75
C ASN A 247 2.24 7.31 -4.78
N LEU A 248 2.28 8.65 -4.76
CA LEU A 248 1.59 9.49 -5.73
C LEU A 248 2.07 9.23 -7.16
N ILE A 249 3.37 9.19 -7.38
CA ILE A 249 3.99 8.93 -8.69
C ILE A 249 3.59 7.55 -9.23
N ILE A 250 3.61 6.52 -8.38
CA ILE A 250 3.20 5.16 -8.77
C ILE A 250 1.72 5.14 -9.16
N SER A 251 0.86 5.85 -8.42
CA SER A 251 -0.58 5.98 -8.73
C SER A 251 -0.82 6.64 -10.09
N ILE A 252 -0.09 7.72 -10.38
CA ILE A 252 -0.14 8.40 -11.70
C ILE A 252 0.32 7.45 -12.81
N GLY A 253 1.34 6.63 -12.55
CA GLY A 253 1.82 5.61 -13.49
C GLY A 253 0.77 4.57 -13.86
N GLY A 254 0.00 4.10 -12.87
CA GLY A 254 -1.12 3.19 -13.09
C GLY A 254 -2.23 3.81 -13.95
N LEU A 255 -2.60 5.07 -13.67
CA LEU A 255 -3.58 5.82 -14.49
C LEU A 255 -3.11 6.02 -15.93
N ALA A 256 -1.84 6.36 -16.13
CA ALA A 256 -1.27 6.53 -17.46
C ALA A 256 -1.30 5.23 -18.26
N LEU A 257 -0.95 4.10 -17.63
CA LEU A 257 -1.04 2.78 -18.25
C LEU A 257 -2.48 2.43 -18.60
N GLN A 258 -3.42 2.63 -17.68
CA GLN A 258 -4.84 2.35 -17.93
C GLN A 258 -5.38 3.12 -19.15
N ARG A 259 -4.95 4.37 -19.34
CA ARG A 259 -5.32 5.16 -20.51
C ARG A 259 -4.81 4.53 -21.82
N VAL A 260 -3.59 4.00 -21.82
CA VAL A 260 -3.04 3.28 -22.98
C VAL A 260 -3.80 1.97 -23.20
N VAL A 261 -4.04 1.19 -22.14
CA VAL A 261 -4.83 -0.06 -22.22
C VAL A 261 -6.20 0.18 -22.82
N ASN A 262 -6.88 1.24 -22.44
CA ASN A 262 -8.22 1.58 -22.94
C ASN A 262 -8.26 1.93 -24.46
N SER A 263 -7.11 2.10 -25.12
CA SER A 263 -7.04 2.29 -26.57
C SER A 263 -7.03 1.00 -27.39
N PHE A 264 -6.95 -0.16 -26.71
CA PHE A 264 -6.94 -1.47 -27.36
C PHE A 264 -8.36 -2.03 -27.54
N ARG A 265 -8.48 -3.18 -28.22
CA ARG A 265 -9.75 -3.88 -28.45
C ARG A 265 -10.43 -4.26 -27.14
N TYR A 266 -11.76 -4.34 -27.17
CA TYR A 266 -12.58 -4.61 -25.96
C TYR A 266 -12.15 -5.85 -25.17
N ALA A 267 -11.90 -6.98 -25.86
CA ALA A 267 -11.47 -8.24 -25.21
C ALA A 267 -10.13 -8.04 -24.45
N PHE A 268 -9.20 -7.22 -24.99
CA PHE A 268 -7.96 -6.89 -24.32
C PHE A 268 -8.20 -6.08 -23.03
N VAL A 269 -9.01 -5.03 -23.11
CA VAL A 269 -9.33 -4.18 -21.95
C VAL A 269 -10.02 -4.97 -20.85
N ALA A 270 -11.00 -5.80 -21.25
CA ALA A 270 -11.74 -6.65 -20.31
C ALA A 270 -10.83 -7.70 -19.64
N GLY A 271 -10.01 -8.40 -20.43
CA GLY A 271 -9.05 -9.39 -19.95
C GLY A 271 -7.98 -8.80 -19.04
N PHE A 272 -7.39 -7.67 -19.44
CA PHE A 272 -6.43 -6.93 -18.62
C PHE A 272 -7.01 -6.53 -17.26
N ASN A 273 -8.21 -5.96 -17.23
CA ASN A 273 -8.86 -5.54 -16.00
C ASN A 273 -9.23 -6.72 -15.09
N ALA A 274 -9.69 -7.84 -15.65
CA ALA A 274 -9.99 -9.05 -14.89
C ALA A 274 -8.70 -9.62 -14.25
N ALA A 275 -7.64 -9.76 -15.04
CA ALA A 275 -6.37 -10.28 -14.54
C ALA A 275 -5.69 -9.34 -13.54
N SER A 276 -5.78 -8.01 -13.72
CA SER A 276 -5.21 -7.02 -12.80
C SER A 276 -5.75 -7.16 -11.37
N ARG A 277 -6.98 -7.62 -11.20
CA ARG A 277 -7.54 -7.91 -9.85
C ARG A 277 -6.80 -9.06 -9.17
N LEU A 278 -6.50 -10.14 -9.91
CA LEU A 278 -5.71 -11.25 -9.37
C LEU A 278 -4.24 -10.84 -9.14
N VAL A 279 -3.66 -10.06 -10.05
CA VAL A 279 -2.30 -9.50 -9.88
C VAL A 279 -2.22 -8.70 -8.60
N GLY A 280 -3.18 -7.81 -8.31
CA GLY A 280 -3.24 -7.06 -7.06
C GLY A 280 -3.27 -7.95 -5.80
N LEU A 281 -3.94 -9.11 -5.85
CA LEU A 281 -3.95 -10.06 -4.72
C LEU A 281 -2.58 -10.72 -4.52
N ILE A 282 -1.91 -11.13 -5.58
CA ILE A 282 -0.60 -11.79 -5.46
C ILE A 282 0.52 -10.81 -5.09
N GLU A 283 0.39 -9.52 -5.39
CA GLU A 283 1.31 -8.48 -4.94
C GLU A 283 1.33 -8.29 -3.42
N LEU A 284 0.23 -8.64 -2.72
CA LEU A 284 0.13 -8.51 -1.25
C LEU A 284 1.22 -9.29 -0.51
N ALA A 285 1.64 -10.44 -1.03
CA ALA A 285 2.68 -11.23 -0.39
C ALA A 285 4.03 -10.51 -0.44
N GLY A 286 4.40 -9.93 -1.58
CA GLY A 286 5.64 -9.17 -1.76
C GLY A 286 5.66 -7.89 -0.95
N SER A 287 4.59 -7.09 -0.99
CA SER A 287 4.48 -5.85 -0.23
C SER A 287 4.49 -6.10 1.28
N SER A 288 3.85 -7.17 1.75
CA SER A 288 3.86 -7.56 3.17
C SER A 288 5.25 -8.00 3.64
N LEU A 289 5.98 -8.76 2.81
CA LEU A 289 7.38 -9.12 3.08
C LEU A 289 8.27 -7.86 3.08
N GLY A 290 8.05 -6.94 2.15
CA GLY A 290 8.70 -5.64 2.13
C GLY A 290 8.50 -4.88 3.44
N ASN A 291 7.28 -4.72 3.91
CA ASN A 291 6.98 -4.06 5.20
C ASN A 291 7.70 -4.75 6.38
N ALA A 292 7.78 -6.08 6.36
CA ALA A 292 8.47 -6.83 7.40
C ALA A 292 9.97 -6.53 7.41
N VAL A 293 10.62 -6.53 6.24
CA VAL A 293 12.07 -6.28 6.15
C VAL A 293 12.41 -4.81 6.41
N GLY A 294 11.54 -3.87 6.03
CA GLY A 294 11.70 -2.45 6.34
C GLY A 294 11.72 -2.19 7.85
N THR A 295 10.77 -2.76 8.59
CA THR A 295 10.74 -2.70 10.06
C THR A 295 11.96 -3.35 10.67
N PHE A 296 12.35 -4.55 10.20
CA PHE A 296 13.54 -5.25 10.65
C PHE A 296 14.80 -4.41 10.43
N ALA A 297 14.94 -3.79 9.25
CA ALA A 297 16.08 -2.94 8.92
C ALA A 297 16.13 -1.70 9.81
N GLY A 298 14.98 -1.05 10.06
CA GLY A 298 14.88 0.12 10.93
C GLY A 298 15.33 -0.17 12.36
N GLN A 299 14.81 -1.25 12.98
CA GLN A 299 15.20 -1.64 14.34
C GLN A 299 16.68 -2.01 14.42
N ASN A 300 17.20 -2.79 13.46
CA ASN A 300 18.61 -3.20 13.49
C ASN A 300 19.59 -2.05 13.19
N LEU A 301 19.21 -1.09 12.33
CA LEU A 301 20.02 0.12 12.15
C LEU A 301 20.04 0.96 13.42
N GLY A 302 18.89 1.16 14.07
CA GLY A 302 18.81 1.87 15.35
C GLY A 302 19.71 1.25 16.43
N ALA A 303 19.77 -0.08 16.49
CA ALA A 303 20.67 -0.83 17.37
C ALA A 303 22.15 -0.80 16.93
N GLY A 304 22.51 -0.08 15.86
CA GLY A 304 23.88 -0.05 15.34
C GLY A 304 24.34 -1.37 14.69
N ARG A 305 23.41 -2.28 14.34
CA ARG A 305 23.71 -3.62 13.84
C ARG A 305 23.53 -3.73 12.33
N ILE A 306 24.41 -3.05 11.59
CA ILE A 306 24.39 -3.08 10.11
C ILE A 306 24.63 -4.48 9.55
N ASP A 307 25.40 -5.31 10.25
CA ASP A 307 25.61 -6.74 9.94
C ASP A 307 24.28 -7.48 9.82
N ARG A 308 23.37 -7.21 10.76
CA ARG A 308 22.04 -7.83 10.77
C ARG A 308 21.12 -7.25 9.69
N VAL A 309 21.23 -5.97 9.36
CA VAL A 309 20.50 -5.38 8.22
C VAL A 309 20.87 -6.12 6.94
N LYS A 310 22.18 -6.34 6.69
CA LYS A 310 22.67 -7.10 5.52
C LYS A 310 22.16 -8.53 5.50
N LEU A 311 22.25 -9.23 6.63
CA LEU A 311 21.75 -10.60 6.77
C LEU A 311 20.23 -10.67 6.56
N GLY A 312 19.49 -9.74 7.16
CA GLY A 312 18.04 -9.66 7.02
C GLY A 312 17.61 -9.44 5.58
N MET A 313 18.25 -8.49 4.87
CA MET A 313 17.96 -8.25 3.44
C MET A 313 18.29 -9.48 2.59
N ARG A 314 19.44 -10.15 2.84
CA ARG A 314 19.77 -11.38 2.11
C ARG A 314 18.71 -12.48 2.32
N ARG A 315 18.25 -12.67 3.56
CA ARG A 315 17.18 -13.64 3.87
C ARG A 315 15.84 -13.23 3.27
N ALA A 316 15.51 -11.95 3.30
CA ALA A 316 14.31 -11.41 2.65
C ALA A 316 14.36 -11.63 1.13
N ALA A 317 15.50 -11.40 0.48
CA ALA A 317 15.67 -11.66 -0.95
C ALA A 317 15.47 -13.15 -1.30
N GLN A 318 16.01 -14.07 -0.48
CA GLN A 318 15.79 -15.52 -0.65
C GLN A 318 14.31 -15.88 -0.52
N LEU A 319 13.62 -15.33 0.49
CA LEU A 319 12.18 -15.54 0.69
C LEU A 319 11.37 -14.90 -0.44
N ALA A 320 11.73 -13.72 -0.92
CA ALA A 320 11.07 -13.02 -2.02
C ALA A 320 11.07 -13.87 -3.30
N VAL A 321 12.25 -14.40 -3.67
CA VAL A 321 12.38 -15.27 -4.85
C VAL A 321 11.61 -16.57 -4.64
N LEU A 322 11.74 -17.22 -3.48
CA LEU A 322 11.05 -18.49 -3.19
C LEU A 322 9.53 -18.33 -3.25
N ILE A 323 8.98 -17.33 -2.53
CA ILE A 323 7.54 -17.08 -2.51
C ILE A 323 7.05 -16.65 -3.89
N GLY A 324 7.81 -15.77 -4.58
CA GLY A 324 7.47 -15.33 -5.93
C GLY A 324 7.38 -16.50 -6.93
N VAL A 325 8.33 -17.44 -6.88
CA VAL A 325 8.31 -18.65 -7.74
C VAL A 325 7.13 -19.57 -7.38
N ILE A 326 6.86 -19.77 -6.08
CA ILE A 326 5.73 -20.61 -5.64
C ILE A 326 4.40 -19.99 -6.11
N VAL A 327 4.20 -18.69 -5.88
CA VAL A 327 2.99 -17.99 -6.30
C VAL A 327 2.85 -17.98 -7.82
N ALA A 328 3.95 -17.76 -8.55
CA ALA A 328 3.95 -17.86 -10.01
C ALA A 328 3.51 -19.23 -10.49
N ALA A 329 4.07 -20.31 -9.93
CA ALA A 329 3.68 -21.67 -10.29
C ALA A 329 2.18 -21.93 -10.02
N VAL A 330 1.66 -21.49 -8.87
CA VAL A 330 0.23 -21.63 -8.55
C VAL A 330 -0.63 -20.85 -9.55
N MET A 331 -0.26 -19.61 -9.91
CA MET A 331 -1.03 -18.80 -10.86
C MET A 331 -0.96 -19.36 -12.29
N ILE A 332 0.16 -19.91 -12.70
CA ILE A 332 0.29 -20.57 -14.01
C ILE A 332 -0.54 -21.85 -14.05
N LEU A 333 -0.59 -22.65 -12.99
CA LEU A 333 -1.32 -23.91 -12.97
C LEU A 333 -2.84 -23.74 -12.78
N PHE A 334 -3.26 -22.77 -11.98
CA PHE A 334 -4.67 -22.61 -11.58
C PHE A 334 -5.29 -21.28 -11.99
N GLY A 335 -4.51 -20.34 -12.56
CA GLY A 335 -4.94 -18.99 -12.86
C GLY A 335 -6.07 -18.91 -13.88
N GLU A 336 -6.08 -19.76 -14.90
CA GLU A 336 -7.16 -19.82 -15.89
C GLU A 336 -8.50 -20.16 -15.22
N GLY A 337 -8.52 -21.17 -14.36
CA GLY A 337 -9.70 -21.55 -13.59
C GLY A 337 -10.16 -20.47 -12.62
N LEU A 338 -9.22 -19.69 -12.04
CA LEU A 338 -9.58 -18.55 -11.20
C LEU A 338 -10.15 -17.39 -12.02
N LEU A 339 -9.59 -17.10 -13.19
CA LEU A 339 -10.06 -16.04 -14.08
C LEU A 339 -11.45 -16.34 -14.64
N SER A 340 -11.76 -17.61 -14.95
CA SER A 340 -13.08 -18.01 -15.44
C SER A 340 -14.21 -17.73 -14.44
N LEU A 341 -13.92 -17.59 -13.15
CA LEU A 341 -14.91 -17.17 -12.14
C LEU A 341 -15.28 -15.70 -12.25
N PHE A 342 -14.44 -14.87 -12.86
CA PHE A 342 -14.63 -13.42 -12.99
C PHE A 342 -15.09 -13.01 -14.40
N ILE A 343 -14.86 -13.84 -15.41
CA ILE A 343 -15.14 -13.55 -16.81
C ILE A 343 -16.42 -14.32 -17.22
N THR A 344 -17.54 -13.61 -17.23
CA THR A 344 -18.84 -14.17 -17.60
C THR A 344 -19.50 -13.29 -18.65
N ASP A 345 -19.92 -13.87 -19.77
CA ASP A 345 -20.74 -13.22 -20.83
C ASP A 345 -21.67 -14.24 -21.42
N SER A 346 -22.73 -13.78 -22.11
CA SER A 346 -23.65 -14.64 -22.87
C SER A 346 -23.05 -15.19 -24.16
N ASP A 347 -21.97 -14.58 -24.67
CA ASP A 347 -21.27 -14.97 -25.89
C ASP A 347 -20.00 -15.78 -25.54
N PRO A 348 -20.01 -17.12 -25.81
CA PRO A 348 -18.86 -17.98 -25.51
C PRO A 348 -17.57 -17.56 -26.23
N VAL A 349 -17.66 -16.97 -27.43
CA VAL A 349 -16.47 -16.53 -28.19
C VAL A 349 -15.79 -15.35 -27.49
N LYS A 350 -16.57 -14.38 -27.02
CA LYS A 350 -16.03 -13.25 -26.24
C LYS A 350 -15.44 -13.69 -24.92
N VAL A 351 -16.06 -14.67 -24.25
CA VAL A 351 -15.50 -15.25 -23.02
C VAL A 351 -14.14 -15.87 -23.28
N ALA A 352 -14.02 -16.68 -24.33
CA ALA A 352 -12.77 -17.35 -24.68
C ALA A 352 -11.67 -16.33 -25.02
N GLU A 353 -11.94 -15.35 -25.90
CA GLU A 353 -10.95 -14.31 -26.24
C GLU A 353 -10.50 -13.48 -25.03
N THR A 354 -11.45 -13.11 -24.16
CA THR A 354 -11.14 -12.35 -22.95
C THR A 354 -10.33 -13.16 -21.95
N LEU A 355 -10.64 -14.46 -21.82
CA LEU A 355 -9.92 -15.39 -20.94
C LEU A 355 -8.48 -15.61 -21.42
N ASP A 356 -8.27 -15.79 -22.73
CA ASP A 356 -6.95 -15.95 -23.32
C ASP A 356 -6.05 -14.75 -23.02
N VAL A 357 -6.56 -13.53 -23.22
CA VAL A 357 -5.84 -12.30 -22.90
C VAL A 357 -5.54 -12.21 -21.40
N ALA A 358 -6.54 -12.46 -20.56
CA ALA A 358 -6.41 -12.38 -19.12
C ALA A 358 -5.39 -13.39 -18.59
N TYR A 359 -5.45 -14.63 -19.07
CA TYR A 359 -4.53 -15.67 -18.65
C TYR A 359 -3.10 -15.39 -19.11
N LEU A 360 -2.91 -14.96 -20.35
CA LEU A 360 -1.59 -14.60 -20.86
C LEU A 360 -0.97 -13.46 -20.04
N TYR A 361 -1.74 -12.40 -19.75
CA TYR A 361 -1.28 -11.31 -18.89
C TYR A 361 -0.92 -11.81 -17.49
N LEU A 362 -1.77 -12.64 -16.87
CA LEU A 362 -1.52 -13.22 -15.56
C LEU A 362 -0.23 -14.07 -15.54
N VAL A 363 0.02 -14.89 -16.58
CA VAL A 363 1.25 -15.69 -16.71
C VAL A 363 2.48 -14.79 -16.78
N VAL A 364 2.44 -13.76 -17.64
CA VAL A 364 3.57 -12.81 -17.81
C VAL A 364 3.85 -12.09 -16.51
N MET A 365 2.82 -11.56 -15.81
CA MET A 365 2.99 -10.92 -14.51
C MET A 365 3.53 -11.88 -13.46
N SER A 366 3.05 -13.13 -13.44
CA SER A 366 3.49 -14.17 -12.50
C SER A 366 4.98 -14.49 -12.67
N LEU A 367 5.48 -14.56 -13.88
CA LEU A 367 6.91 -14.73 -14.15
C LEU A 367 7.76 -13.54 -13.65
N GLY A 368 7.18 -12.35 -13.61
CA GLY A 368 7.81 -11.14 -13.07
C GLY A 368 7.80 -11.03 -11.54
N LEU A 369 6.97 -11.83 -10.81
CA LEU A 369 6.79 -11.72 -9.37
C LEU A 369 8.09 -11.80 -8.54
N PRO A 370 9.04 -12.70 -8.82
CA PRO A 370 10.29 -12.72 -8.07
C PRO A 370 11.01 -11.36 -8.10
N MET A 371 10.98 -10.68 -9.25
CA MET A 371 11.58 -9.36 -9.42
C MET A 371 10.82 -8.28 -8.67
N LEU A 372 9.49 -8.30 -8.74
CA LEU A 372 8.63 -7.38 -8.00
C LEU A 372 8.82 -7.53 -6.48
N TYR A 373 8.90 -8.75 -5.97
CA TYR A 373 9.10 -9.00 -4.54
C TYR A 373 10.49 -8.55 -4.07
N LEU A 374 11.52 -8.72 -4.89
CA LEU A 374 12.84 -8.14 -4.65
C LEU A 374 12.79 -6.62 -4.61
N LEU A 375 12.08 -6.00 -5.56
CA LEU A 375 11.86 -4.56 -5.62
C LEU A 375 11.25 -4.05 -4.31
N PHE A 376 10.16 -4.66 -3.82
CA PHE A 376 9.55 -4.29 -2.53
C PHE A 376 10.55 -4.45 -1.38
N GLY A 377 11.31 -5.54 -1.33
CA GLY A 377 12.30 -5.80 -0.28
C GLY A 377 13.39 -4.74 -0.22
N TYR A 378 14.02 -4.42 -1.35
CA TYR A 378 15.09 -3.41 -1.41
C TYR A 378 14.56 -2.00 -1.14
N ARG A 379 13.37 -1.66 -1.68
CA ARG A 379 12.69 -0.37 -1.47
C ARG A 379 12.46 -0.11 0.01
N THR A 380 11.81 -1.02 0.69
CA THR A 380 11.46 -0.85 2.10
C THR A 380 12.67 -0.99 3.03
N THR A 381 13.69 -1.76 2.65
CA THR A 381 14.96 -1.80 3.40
C THR A 381 15.66 -0.45 3.35
N LEU A 382 15.76 0.19 2.16
CA LEU A 382 16.31 1.54 2.02
C LEU A 382 15.52 2.55 2.88
N GLN A 383 14.19 2.51 2.80
CA GLN A 383 13.32 3.33 3.64
C GLN A 383 13.60 3.07 5.14
N GLY A 384 13.66 1.81 5.56
CA GLY A 384 13.93 1.41 6.94
C GLY A 384 15.28 1.91 7.47
N ILE A 385 16.32 1.95 6.63
CA ILE A 385 17.62 2.54 7.01
C ILE A 385 17.66 4.08 6.89
N GLY A 386 16.51 4.71 6.64
CA GLY A 386 16.36 6.17 6.62
C GLY A 386 16.71 6.84 5.30
N ASP A 387 16.94 6.08 4.24
CA ASP A 387 17.07 6.62 2.88
C ASP A 387 15.73 6.46 2.15
N THR A 388 14.97 7.53 2.05
CA THR A 388 13.68 7.58 1.37
C THR A 388 13.75 8.26 0.01
N PHE A 389 14.90 8.88 -0.31
CA PHE A 389 15.09 9.59 -1.57
C PHE A 389 15.33 8.63 -2.74
N ILE A 390 16.23 7.64 -2.60
CA ILE A 390 16.46 6.62 -3.64
C ILE A 390 15.16 5.85 -3.95
N PRO A 391 14.38 5.36 -2.97
CA PRO A 391 13.05 4.82 -3.20
C PRO A 391 12.10 5.75 -3.97
N MET A 392 12.08 7.04 -3.65
CA MET A 392 11.27 8.02 -4.39
C MET A 392 11.69 8.10 -5.87
N ILE A 393 12.98 8.19 -6.15
CA ILE A 393 13.50 8.18 -7.53
C ILE A 393 13.16 6.86 -8.24
N SER A 394 13.19 5.72 -7.53
CA SER A 394 12.76 4.45 -8.12
C SER A 394 11.31 4.48 -8.59
N GLY A 395 10.43 5.20 -7.90
CA GLY A 395 9.06 5.44 -8.35
C GLY A 395 8.99 6.25 -9.65
N VAL A 396 9.85 7.25 -9.80
CA VAL A 396 9.98 8.03 -11.06
C VAL A 396 10.46 7.12 -12.20
N VAL A 397 11.49 6.30 -11.94
CA VAL A 397 12.00 5.35 -12.94
C VAL A 397 10.90 4.35 -13.34
N GLU A 398 10.15 3.84 -12.38
CA GLU A 398 9.03 2.93 -12.62
C GLU A 398 7.94 3.58 -13.49
N LEU A 399 7.56 4.83 -13.20
CA LEU A 399 6.62 5.60 -14.01
C LEU A 399 7.12 5.79 -15.46
N LEU A 400 8.37 6.25 -15.60
CA LEU A 400 8.94 6.52 -16.92
C LEU A 400 9.10 5.25 -17.74
N MET A 401 9.62 4.18 -17.16
CA MET A 401 9.78 2.88 -17.84
C MET A 401 8.42 2.32 -18.25
N ARG A 402 7.43 2.33 -17.34
CA ARG A 402 6.07 1.87 -17.61
C ARG A 402 5.46 2.64 -18.77
N PHE A 403 5.48 3.97 -18.70
CA PHE A 403 4.88 4.82 -19.72
C PHE A 403 5.59 4.71 -21.09
N LEU A 404 6.92 4.82 -21.11
CA LEU A 404 7.70 4.73 -22.35
C LEU A 404 7.54 3.35 -23.01
N CYS A 405 7.64 2.28 -22.22
CA CYS A 405 7.45 0.93 -22.76
C CYS A 405 6.01 0.70 -23.23
N ALA A 406 5.00 1.18 -22.48
CA ALA A 406 3.59 1.04 -22.86
C ALA A 406 3.21 1.82 -24.13
N VAL A 407 3.94 2.90 -24.47
CA VAL A 407 3.72 3.66 -25.70
C VAL A 407 4.57 3.11 -26.87
N VAL A 408 5.83 2.77 -26.61
CA VAL A 408 6.78 2.41 -27.67
C VAL A 408 6.69 0.94 -28.06
N LEU A 409 6.66 0.01 -27.09
CA LEU A 409 6.68 -1.44 -27.38
C LEU A 409 5.47 -1.92 -28.20
N PRO A 410 4.23 -1.43 -27.97
CA PRO A 410 3.09 -1.83 -28.79
C PRO A 410 3.22 -1.51 -30.27
N LEU A 411 4.03 -0.50 -30.66
CA LEU A 411 4.30 -0.17 -32.05
C LEU A 411 5.01 -1.32 -32.80
N PHE A 412 5.74 -2.16 -32.09
CA PHE A 412 6.53 -3.27 -32.64
C PHE A 412 5.95 -4.63 -32.29
N MET A 413 5.30 -4.78 -31.13
CA MET A 413 4.91 -6.06 -30.53
C MET A 413 3.40 -6.14 -30.23
N GLY A 414 2.61 -5.13 -30.59
CA GLY A 414 1.18 -5.10 -30.27
C GLY A 414 0.89 -5.22 -28.77
N GLU A 415 -0.08 -6.06 -28.39
CA GLU A 415 -0.50 -6.26 -27.00
C GLU A 415 0.63 -6.73 -26.07
N TRP A 416 1.62 -7.45 -26.57
CA TRP A 416 2.80 -7.88 -25.82
C TRP A 416 3.60 -6.71 -25.25
N GLY A 417 3.57 -5.55 -25.92
CA GLY A 417 4.22 -4.34 -25.43
C GLY A 417 3.65 -3.88 -24.08
N ILE A 418 2.36 -4.03 -23.87
CA ILE A 418 1.70 -3.69 -22.58
C ILE A 418 2.13 -4.67 -21.48
N TYR A 419 2.14 -5.97 -21.76
CA TYR A 419 2.56 -6.97 -20.77
C TYR A 419 4.00 -6.76 -20.31
N LEU A 420 4.90 -6.47 -21.24
CA LEU A 420 6.32 -6.26 -20.95
C LEU A 420 6.60 -4.90 -20.29
N SER A 421 5.72 -3.90 -20.45
CA SER A 421 5.91 -2.58 -19.85
C SER A 421 5.92 -2.60 -18.33
N GLU A 422 5.08 -3.44 -17.71
CA GLU A 422 5.05 -3.62 -16.25
C GLU A 422 6.35 -4.29 -15.75
N ILE A 423 6.79 -5.36 -16.41
CA ILE A 423 8.02 -6.06 -16.04
C ILE A 423 9.23 -5.15 -16.23
N ALA A 424 9.29 -4.38 -17.34
CA ALA A 424 10.37 -3.44 -17.59
C ALA A 424 10.44 -2.37 -16.49
N ALA A 425 9.29 -1.85 -16.03
CA ALA A 425 9.21 -0.91 -14.93
C ALA A 425 9.76 -1.50 -13.63
N TRP A 426 9.37 -2.73 -13.28
CA TRP A 426 9.87 -3.42 -12.09
C TRP A 426 11.38 -3.68 -12.15
N VAL A 427 11.88 -4.12 -13.30
CA VAL A 427 13.33 -4.37 -13.51
C VAL A 427 14.11 -3.06 -13.38
N GLY A 428 13.69 -1.99 -14.06
CA GLY A 428 14.36 -0.70 -14.02
C GLY A 428 14.44 -0.12 -12.59
N ALA A 429 13.32 -0.14 -11.88
CA ALA A 429 13.27 0.30 -10.49
C ALA A 429 14.11 -0.58 -9.56
N ALA A 430 14.07 -1.92 -9.73
CA ALA A 430 14.82 -2.85 -8.89
C ALA A 430 16.33 -2.69 -9.07
N VAL A 431 16.82 -2.50 -10.29
CA VAL A 431 18.24 -2.24 -10.56
C VAL A 431 18.72 -1.01 -9.80
N LEU A 432 17.98 0.11 -9.87
CA LEU A 432 18.29 1.33 -9.12
C LEU A 432 18.29 1.08 -7.60
N LEU A 433 17.28 0.38 -7.09
CA LEU A 433 17.15 0.10 -5.65
C LEU A 433 18.26 -0.83 -5.14
N ILE A 434 18.65 -1.85 -5.90
CA ILE A 434 19.75 -2.76 -5.56
C ILE A 434 21.05 -1.98 -5.51
N TRP A 435 21.35 -1.19 -6.55
CA TRP A 435 22.53 -0.33 -6.58
C TRP A 435 22.55 0.63 -5.38
N GLY A 436 21.43 1.33 -5.15
CA GLY A 436 21.28 2.28 -4.04
C GLY A 436 21.46 1.64 -2.67
N TYR A 437 20.94 0.43 -2.48
CA TYR A 437 21.11 -0.32 -1.24
C TYR A 437 22.60 -0.62 -0.95
N TYR A 438 23.32 -1.19 -1.90
CA TYR A 438 24.74 -1.50 -1.69
C TYR A 438 25.59 -0.25 -1.50
N HIS A 439 25.29 0.83 -2.23
CA HIS A 439 25.96 2.12 -2.06
C HIS A 439 25.71 2.68 -0.65
N ARG A 440 24.45 2.71 -0.20
CA ARG A 440 24.09 3.28 1.09
C ARG A 440 24.63 2.48 2.27
N VAL A 441 24.55 1.16 2.21
CA VAL A 441 25.08 0.29 3.24
C VAL A 441 26.59 0.50 3.41
N ARG A 442 27.37 0.58 2.32
CA ARG A 442 28.81 0.89 2.36
C ARG A 442 29.10 2.23 3.04
N GLN A 443 28.32 3.27 2.73
CA GLN A 443 28.47 4.58 3.37
C GLN A 443 28.19 4.52 4.88
N ILE A 444 27.18 3.76 5.31
CA ILE A 444 26.89 3.60 6.75
C ILE A 444 28.02 2.83 7.43
N GLU A 445 28.50 1.74 6.85
CA GLU A 445 29.63 0.96 7.39
C GLU A 445 30.89 1.81 7.56
N SER A 446 31.27 2.59 6.54
CA SER A 446 32.44 3.47 6.62
C SER A 446 32.34 4.53 7.71
N LYS A 447 31.14 5.12 7.90
CA LYS A 447 30.89 6.07 8.99
C LYS A 447 30.98 5.42 10.37
N MET A 448 30.44 4.21 10.52
CA MET A 448 30.47 3.48 11.80
C MET A 448 31.91 3.02 12.15
N MET A 449 32.76 2.70 11.15
CA MET A 449 34.15 2.38 11.37
C MET A 449 34.96 3.63 11.76
N ALA A 450 34.63 4.80 11.20
CA ALA A 450 35.31 6.06 11.52
C ALA A 450 34.99 6.61 12.93
N GLN A 451 33.89 6.12 13.55
CA GLN A 451 33.49 6.50 14.90
C GLN A 451 33.99 5.55 16.00
N LYS A 452 34.56 4.41 15.64
CA LYS A 452 35.25 3.46 16.53
C LYS A 452 36.76 3.80 16.62
#